data_f2f8eddf55b447283747c77f12aac73b
#
_entry.id   f2f8eddf55b447283747c77f12aac73b
#
_cell.length_a   1.000
_cell.length_b   1.000
_cell.length_c   1.000
_cell.angle_alpha   90.00
_cell.angle_beta   90.00
_cell.angle_gamma   90.00
#
_symmetry.space_group_name_H-M   'P 1'
#
loop_
_entity.id
_entity.type
_entity.pdbx_description
1 polymer ?
#
loop_
_entity_poly.entity_id
_entity_poly.type
_entity_poly.pdbx_seq_one_letter_code
_entity_poly.pdbx_strand_id
1 'polypeptide(L)'
;MKILAIGNSFSEDAMRYLHEIAVAGGKDVQTVNLYIGGCSMETHWNNIVNEAPLYMYQKNGQLSDRYVSIQEALDEQEWDIITCQQVSHCSGLMETFNPYCEKIYAFVRERKPNAALWMHKTWAYETDSQHGGFASYDNDQQKMYEALCEAYGAAAASVNVPIIPSGDVVQKVRTVDPFIYQKGGISLCRDGFHIHLLYGRYLVAAVWYETLCGGNILENPFVPQTPELPDAVVDPEALAVIKQCVHEYCSGKCE
;
A
#
# COMPACT_ATOMS: atom_id res chain seq x y z
N MET A 1 6.57 9.52 -14.77
CA MET A 1 5.36 9.46 -13.90
C MET A 1 5.75 9.78 -12.46
N LYS A 2 4.94 10.55 -11.73
CA LYS A 2 5.19 10.96 -10.34
C LYS A 2 4.02 10.55 -9.47
N ILE A 3 4.28 9.74 -8.44
CA ILE A 3 3.28 9.17 -7.55
C ILE A 3 3.52 9.69 -6.13
N LEU A 4 2.48 10.26 -5.49
CA LEU A 4 2.48 10.70 -4.10
C LEU A 4 1.54 9.82 -3.28
N ALA A 5 2.00 9.27 -2.16
CA ALA A 5 1.15 8.64 -1.17
C ALA A 5 1.04 9.52 0.09
N ILE A 6 -0.18 9.84 0.49
CA ILE A 6 -0.49 10.40 1.81
C ILE A 6 -0.76 9.21 2.72
N GLY A 7 0.26 8.80 3.52
CA GLY A 7 0.21 7.47 4.10
C GLY A 7 0.94 7.28 5.44
N ASN A 8 1.28 6.05 5.67
CA ASN A 8 1.89 5.55 6.89
C ASN A 8 2.84 4.38 6.56
N SER A 9 3.10 3.47 7.50
CA SER A 9 3.97 2.31 7.29
C SER A 9 3.48 1.35 6.20
N PHE A 10 2.18 1.30 5.92
CA PHE A 10 1.65 0.42 4.87
C PHE A 10 1.94 0.94 3.46
N SER A 11 1.87 2.26 3.23
CA SER A 11 2.33 2.85 1.97
C SER A 11 3.86 2.89 1.86
N GLU A 12 4.59 3.03 2.98
CA GLU A 12 6.05 2.86 3.00
C GLU A 12 6.43 1.48 2.49
N ASP A 13 5.82 0.43 3.02
CA ASP A 13 6.05 -0.94 2.57
C ASP A 13 5.67 -1.13 1.08
N ALA A 14 4.54 -0.57 0.62
CA ALA A 14 4.10 -0.67 -0.77
C ALA A 14 5.02 0.07 -1.76
N MET A 15 5.61 1.18 -1.33
CA MET A 15 6.48 1.98 -2.19
C MET A 15 7.97 1.61 -2.09
N ARG A 16 8.32 0.67 -1.17
CA ARG A 16 9.73 0.34 -0.90
C ARG A 16 10.50 -0.11 -2.15
N TYR A 17 9.88 -0.90 -3.01
CA TYR A 17 10.50 -1.42 -4.25
C TYR A 17 9.84 -0.89 -5.53
N LEU A 18 8.81 -0.04 -5.42
CA LEU A 18 8.06 0.39 -6.60
C LEU A 18 8.93 1.13 -7.63
N HIS A 19 9.83 2.00 -7.16
CA HIS A 19 10.75 2.71 -8.04
C HIS A 19 11.70 1.75 -8.76
N GLU A 20 12.34 0.84 -8.02
CA GLU A 20 13.28 -0.12 -8.60
C GLU A 20 12.59 -1.10 -9.56
N ILE A 21 11.39 -1.58 -9.23
CA ILE A 21 10.58 -2.40 -10.15
C ILE A 21 10.25 -1.62 -11.43
N ALA A 22 9.85 -0.36 -11.29
CA ALA A 22 9.54 0.47 -12.45
C ALA A 22 10.77 0.69 -13.35
N VAL A 23 11.92 1.03 -12.77
CA VAL A 23 13.18 1.21 -13.51
C VAL A 23 13.60 -0.08 -14.21
N ALA A 24 13.54 -1.23 -13.52
CA ALA A 24 13.85 -2.53 -14.10
C ALA A 24 12.90 -2.90 -15.25
N GLY A 25 11.65 -2.44 -15.20
CA GLY A 25 10.66 -2.56 -16.29
C GLY A 25 10.75 -1.46 -17.35
N GLY A 26 11.80 -0.64 -17.36
CA GLY A 26 12.03 0.41 -18.37
C GLY A 26 11.10 1.63 -18.21
N LYS A 27 10.51 1.85 -17.03
CA LYS A 27 9.61 2.98 -16.77
C LYS A 27 10.27 4.02 -15.87
N ASP A 28 10.15 5.30 -16.24
CA ASP A 28 10.57 6.43 -15.41
C ASP A 28 9.44 6.78 -14.44
N VAL A 29 9.56 6.32 -13.19
CA VAL A 29 8.59 6.54 -12.11
C VAL A 29 9.29 7.07 -10.88
N GLN A 30 8.93 8.28 -10.45
CA GLN A 30 9.32 8.84 -9.16
C GLN A 30 8.21 8.57 -8.15
N THR A 31 8.57 8.08 -6.98
CA THR A 31 7.62 7.84 -5.89
C THR A 31 7.95 8.70 -4.67
N VAL A 32 6.92 9.19 -3.99
CA VAL A 32 7.05 9.88 -2.70
C VAL A 32 6.00 9.36 -1.74
N ASN A 33 6.43 8.95 -0.56
CA ASN A 33 5.57 8.63 0.55
C ASN A 33 5.66 9.70 1.63
N LEU A 34 4.54 10.29 2.01
CA LEU A 34 4.42 11.17 3.17
C LEU A 34 4.16 10.30 4.39
N TYR A 35 5.20 10.04 5.15
CA TYR A 35 5.18 9.05 6.22
C TYR A 35 4.96 9.66 7.60
N ILE A 36 3.92 9.15 8.28
CA ILE A 36 3.78 9.19 9.74
C ILE A 36 3.34 7.79 10.18
N GLY A 37 4.07 7.15 11.10
CA GLY A 37 3.72 5.82 11.61
C GLY A 37 2.33 5.79 12.24
N GLY A 38 1.48 4.84 11.84
CA GLY A 38 0.13 4.70 12.38
C GLY A 38 -0.83 5.85 12.11
N CYS A 39 -0.56 6.68 11.09
CA CYS A 39 -1.40 7.84 10.76
C CYS A 39 -2.76 7.42 10.19
N SER A 40 -3.84 7.86 10.84
CA SER A 40 -5.22 7.66 10.38
C SER A 40 -5.68 8.77 9.44
N MET A 41 -6.77 8.56 8.72
CA MET A 41 -7.40 9.62 7.90
C MET A 41 -7.81 10.84 8.75
N GLU A 42 -8.26 10.64 9.99
CA GLU A 42 -8.52 11.74 10.91
C GLU A 42 -7.25 12.55 11.20
N THR A 43 -6.14 11.87 11.48
CA THR A 43 -4.85 12.53 11.73
C THR A 43 -4.35 13.26 10.47
N HIS A 44 -4.47 12.65 9.29
CA HIS A 44 -4.14 13.31 8.03
C HIS A 44 -4.96 14.60 7.85
N TRP A 45 -6.27 14.56 8.09
CA TRP A 45 -7.13 15.74 7.98
C TRP A 45 -6.74 16.83 8.99
N ASN A 46 -6.49 16.46 10.24
CA ASN A 46 -6.06 17.42 11.26
C ASN A 46 -4.72 18.07 10.89
N ASN A 47 -3.79 17.31 10.34
CA ASN A 47 -2.51 17.84 9.84
C ASN A 47 -2.68 18.76 8.62
N ILE A 48 -3.64 18.49 7.74
CA ILE A 48 -4.01 19.40 6.65
C ILE A 48 -4.51 20.73 7.22
N VAL A 49 -5.47 20.68 8.15
CA VAL A 49 -6.05 21.91 8.74
C VAL A 49 -5.00 22.77 9.46
N ASN A 50 -4.02 22.14 10.07
CA ASN A 50 -2.96 22.82 10.84
C ASN A 50 -1.69 23.09 10.01
N GLU A 51 -1.67 22.73 8.72
CA GLU A 51 -0.48 22.82 7.85
C GLU A 51 0.77 22.21 8.48
N ALA A 52 0.61 21.10 9.21
CA ALA A 52 1.64 20.55 10.09
C ALA A 52 2.77 19.85 9.31
N PRO A 53 4.04 20.30 9.40
CA PRO A 53 5.18 19.72 8.68
C PRO A 53 5.72 18.48 9.42
N LEU A 54 4.86 17.46 9.59
CA LEU A 54 5.16 16.28 10.41
C LEU A 54 5.48 15.04 9.58
N TYR A 55 5.34 15.10 8.26
CA TYR A 55 5.54 13.95 7.39
C TYR A 55 7.00 13.81 6.98
N MET A 56 7.64 12.68 7.31
CA MET A 56 8.90 12.32 6.69
C MET A 56 8.69 12.17 5.17
N TYR A 57 9.45 12.90 4.38
CA TYR A 57 9.40 12.88 2.92
C TYR A 57 10.28 11.75 2.37
N GLN A 58 9.69 10.58 2.16
CA GLN A 58 10.42 9.41 1.65
C GLN A 58 10.35 9.40 0.12
N LYS A 59 11.51 9.48 -0.54
CA LYS A 59 11.58 9.48 -2.00
C LYS A 59 12.15 8.17 -2.53
N ASN A 60 11.48 7.54 -3.50
CA ASN A 60 11.91 6.30 -4.17
C ASN A 60 12.24 5.18 -3.17
N GLY A 61 11.39 5.02 -2.15
CA GLY A 61 11.55 4.01 -1.11
C GLY A 61 12.69 4.26 -0.10
N GLN A 62 13.33 5.44 -0.14
CA GLN A 62 14.42 5.81 0.76
C GLN A 62 13.93 6.72 1.89
N LEU A 63 14.43 6.47 3.10
CA LEU A 63 14.22 7.34 4.25
C LEU A 63 14.92 8.69 4.04
N SER A 64 14.43 9.74 4.68
CA SER A 64 15.08 11.05 4.69
C SER A 64 14.90 11.77 6.02
N ASP A 65 15.71 12.79 6.27
CA ASP A 65 15.57 13.69 7.42
C ASP A 65 14.71 14.92 7.09
N ARG A 66 14.10 14.94 5.91
CA ARG A 66 13.21 16.02 5.47
C ARG A 66 11.80 15.77 5.94
N TYR A 67 11.23 16.74 6.66
CA TYR A 67 9.84 16.76 7.08
C TYR A 67 9.09 17.89 6.38
N VAL A 68 7.86 17.60 5.98
CA VAL A 68 7.00 18.52 5.23
C VAL A 68 5.55 18.40 5.69
N SER A 69 4.74 19.41 5.39
CA SER A 69 3.27 19.31 5.41
C SER A 69 2.75 18.66 4.11
N ILE A 70 1.49 18.23 4.13
CA ILE A 70 0.84 17.72 2.91
C ILE A 70 0.78 18.83 1.86
N GLN A 71 0.51 20.08 2.26
CA GLN A 71 0.46 21.24 1.37
C GLN A 71 1.79 21.47 0.66
N GLU A 72 2.89 21.52 1.42
CA GLU A 72 4.23 21.69 0.87
C GLU A 72 4.57 20.61 -0.16
N ALA A 73 4.26 19.35 0.15
CA ALA A 73 4.50 18.24 -0.78
C ALA A 73 3.63 18.31 -2.03
N LEU A 74 2.36 18.70 -1.89
CA LEU A 74 1.47 18.90 -3.04
C LEU A 74 1.98 20.02 -3.95
N ASP A 75 2.45 21.12 -3.37
CA ASP A 75 2.88 22.31 -4.13
C ASP A 75 4.26 22.19 -4.77
N GLU A 76 5.08 21.23 -4.31
CA GLU A 76 6.46 21.06 -4.77
C GLU A 76 6.55 20.76 -6.28
N GLN A 77 5.61 20.01 -6.82
CA GLN A 77 5.59 19.64 -8.24
C GLN A 77 4.20 19.22 -8.70
N GLU A 78 4.05 19.01 -10.01
CA GLU A 78 2.87 18.32 -10.54
C GLU A 78 2.99 16.81 -10.28
N TRP A 79 1.89 16.23 -9.81
CA TRP A 79 1.75 14.81 -9.52
C TRP A 79 0.82 14.16 -10.55
N ASP A 80 1.23 13.02 -11.09
CA ASP A 80 0.38 12.24 -12.00
C ASP A 80 -0.67 11.44 -11.22
N ILE A 81 -0.25 10.88 -10.07
CA ILE A 81 -1.09 10.06 -9.21
C ILE A 81 -0.91 10.45 -7.75
N ILE A 82 -2.02 10.57 -7.02
CA ILE A 82 -2.02 10.79 -5.56
C ILE A 82 -2.89 9.71 -4.91
N THR A 83 -2.35 9.06 -3.86
CA THR A 83 -3.07 8.01 -3.13
C THR A 83 -3.24 8.38 -1.66
N CYS A 84 -4.29 7.83 -1.05
CA CYS A 84 -4.49 7.86 0.40
C CYS A 84 -5.01 6.50 0.88
N GLN A 85 -4.86 6.20 2.17
CA GLN A 85 -5.34 4.98 2.81
C GLN A 85 -5.69 5.22 4.27
N GLN A 86 -6.51 4.35 4.84
CA GLN A 86 -6.76 4.34 6.29
C GLN A 86 -5.63 3.61 7.03
N VAL A 87 -5.45 3.91 8.32
CA VAL A 87 -4.54 3.15 9.20
C VAL A 87 -5.04 1.72 9.37
N SER A 88 -4.13 0.77 9.46
CA SER A 88 -4.43 -0.66 9.35
C SER A 88 -5.49 -1.18 10.32
N HIS A 89 -5.43 -0.78 11.60
CA HIS A 89 -6.41 -1.24 12.61
C HIS A 89 -7.82 -0.66 12.43
N CYS A 90 -7.95 0.44 11.68
CA CYS A 90 -9.23 1.08 11.35
C CYS A 90 -9.70 0.75 9.94
N SER A 91 -8.94 0.00 9.15
CA SER A 91 -9.16 -0.13 7.71
C SER A 91 -10.40 -0.95 7.31
N GLY A 92 -11.00 -1.70 8.24
CA GLY A 92 -12.31 -2.34 8.08
C GLY A 92 -13.43 -1.66 8.88
N LEU A 93 -13.17 -0.51 9.53
CA LEU A 93 -14.14 0.21 10.35
C LEU A 93 -14.66 1.43 9.59
N MET A 94 -15.77 1.27 8.85
CA MET A 94 -16.31 2.27 7.93
C MET A 94 -16.54 3.64 8.59
N GLU A 95 -16.96 3.67 9.84
CA GLU A 95 -17.19 4.88 10.63
C GLU A 95 -15.94 5.74 10.82
N THR A 96 -14.75 5.17 10.64
CA THR A 96 -13.46 5.88 10.77
C THR A 96 -13.02 6.57 9.47
N PHE A 97 -13.66 6.26 8.34
CA PHE A 97 -13.34 6.89 7.06
C PHE A 97 -13.99 8.28 6.93
N ASN A 98 -15.26 8.37 7.21
CA ASN A 98 -16.00 9.63 7.07
C ASN A 98 -16.12 10.39 8.39
N PRO A 99 -16.02 11.72 8.34
CA PRO A 99 -15.97 12.61 7.15
C PRO A 99 -14.55 12.85 6.60
N TYR A 100 -13.53 12.22 7.12
CA TYR A 100 -12.13 12.54 6.83
C TYR A 100 -11.73 12.15 5.41
N CYS A 101 -12.18 10.99 4.93
CA CYS A 101 -11.95 10.53 3.57
C CYS A 101 -12.44 11.58 2.55
N GLU A 102 -13.69 11.98 2.65
CA GLU A 102 -14.29 12.97 1.75
C GLU A 102 -13.53 14.30 1.79
N LYS A 103 -13.17 14.77 2.98
CA LYS A 103 -12.44 16.03 3.17
C LYS A 103 -11.04 16.00 2.55
N ILE A 104 -10.29 14.91 2.77
CA ILE A 104 -8.94 14.76 2.21
C ILE A 104 -9.00 14.73 0.68
N TYR A 105 -9.89 13.90 0.10
CA TYR A 105 -9.99 13.80 -1.35
C TYR A 105 -10.51 15.09 -2.00
N ALA A 106 -11.43 15.81 -1.36
CA ALA A 106 -11.87 17.11 -1.83
C ALA A 106 -10.73 18.14 -1.83
N PHE A 107 -9.97 18.22 -0.73
CA PHE A 107 -8.82 19.11 -0.60
C PHE A 107 -7.73 18.83 -1.65
N VAL A 108 -7.39 17.54 -1.85
CA VAL A 108 -6.38 17.15 -2.84
C VAL A 108 -6.86 17.46 -4.26
N ARG A 109 -8.13 17.19 -4.56
CA ARG A 109 -8.72 17.44 -5.88
C ARG A 109 -8.77 18.93 -6.24
N GLU A 110 -9.05 19.78 -5.26
CA GLU A 110 -9.01 21.25 -5.44
C GLU A 110 -7.59 21.73 -5.74
N ARG A 111 -6.58 21.20 -5.02
CA ARG A 111 -5.19 21.67 -5.12
C ARG A 111 -4.43 21.06 -6.31
N LYS A 112 -4.79 19.84 -6.71
CA LYS A 112 -4.18 19.09 -7.83
C LYS A 112 -5.25 18.51 -8.76
N PRO A 113 -5.97 19.35 -9.49
CA PRO A 113 -7.11 18.94 -10.31
C PRO A 113 -6.75 18.00 -11.47
N ASN A 114 -5.48 17.98 -11.89
CA ASN A 114 -4.99 17.14 -12.98
C ASN A 114 -4.44 15.79 -12.51
N ALA A 115 -4.25 15.58 -11.20
CA ALA A 115 -3.77 14.31 -10.68
C ALA A 115 -4.88 13.24 -10.67
N ALA A 116 -4.55 12.04 -11.08
CA ALA A 116 -5.42 10.88 -10.87
C ALA A 116 -5.39 10.48 -9.40
N LEU A 117 -6.56 10.41 -8.76
CA LEU A 117 -6.68 10.05 -7.35
C LEU A 117 -7.05 8.58 -7.22
N TRP A 118 -6.36 7.86 -6.32
CA TRP A 118 -6.55 6.44 -6.06
C TRP A 118 -6.64 6.18 -4.56
N MET A 119 -7.33 5.12 -4.17
CA MET A 119 -7.38 4.65 -2.78
C MET A 119 -6.59 3.35 -2.64
N HIS A 120 -5.61 3.31 -1.75
CA HIS A 120 -4.81 2.11 -1.49
C HIS A 120 -5.53 1.22 -0.47
N LYS A 121 -6.13 0.11 -0.93
CA LYS A 121 -6.70 -0.91 -0.05
C LYS A 121 -5.56 -1.71 0.58
N THR A 122 -5.40 -1.57 1.89
CA THR A 122 -4.41 -2.29 2.67
C THR A 122 -4.80 -3.77 2.87
N TRP A 123 -4.03 -4.53 3.61
CA TRP A 123 -4.21 -5.97 3.82
C TRP A 123 -4.65 -6.30 5.24
N ALA A 124 -5.34 -7.44 5.39
CA ALA A 124 -5.67 -8.00 6.70
C ALA A 124 -4.40 -8.49 7.42
N TYR A 125 -4.44 -8.50 8.74
CA TYR A 125 -3.37 -9.01 9.59
C TYR A 125 -3.14 -10.51 9.39
N GLU A 126 -1.99 -11.02 9.83
CA GLU A 126 -1.74 -12.45 9.83
C GLU A 126 -2.54 -13.14 10.95
N THR A 127 -2.81 -14.41 10.77
CA THR A 127 -3.69 -15.20 11.67
C THR A 127 -3.19 -15.26 13.12
N ASP A 128 -1.90 -15.09 13.36
CA ASP A 128 -1.25 -15.08 14.67
C ASP A 128 -0.91 -13.68 15.19
N SER A 129 -1.43 -12.63 14.52
CA SER A 129 -1.16 -11.24 14.88
C SER A 129 -1.52 -10.91 16.32
N GLN A 130 -0.58 -10.28 17.03
CA GLN A 130 -0.78 -9.77 18.38
C GLN A 130 -1.11 -8.26 18.43
N HIS A 131 -1.42 -7.67 17.28
CA HIS A 131 -1.78 -6.26 17.23
C HIS A 131 -3.13 -6.02 17.93
N GLY A 132 -3.19 -5.09 18.88
CA GLY A 132 -4.39 -4.83 19.69
C GLY A 132 -5.64 -4.47 18.88
N GLY A 133 -5.48 -3.84 17.71
CA GLY A 133 -6.60 -3.52 16.82
C GLY A 133 -7.19 -4.74 16.09
N PHE A 134 -6.56 -5.92 16.17
CA PHE A 134 -7.08 -7.14 15.56
C PHE A 134 -8.35 -7.63 16.28
N ALA A 135 -8.49 -7.29 17.56
CA ALA A 135 -9.67 -7.63 18.35
C ALA A 135 -10.98 -7.03 17.78
N SER A 136 -10.92 -5.91 17.04
CA SER A 136 -12.06 -5.32 16.36
C SER A 136 -12.65 -6.23 15.26
N TYR A 137 -11.90 -7.25 14.86
CA TYR A 137 -12.26 -8.26 13.86
C TYR A 137 -12.29 -9.67 14.46
N ASP A 138 -12.55 -9.80 15.76
CA ASP A 138 -12.58 -11.05 16.51
C ASP A 138 -11.24 -11.85 16.44
N ASN A 139 -10.12 -11.18 16.15
CA ASN A 139 -8.82 -11.78 15.85
C ASN A 139 -8.89 -12.82 14.70
N ASP A 140 -9.73 -12.55 13.72
CA ASP A 140 -9.98 -13.40 12.55
C ASP A 140 -9.55 -12.69 11.28
N GLN A 141 -8.58 -13.28 10.55
CA GLN A 141 -8.03 -12.72 9.33
C GLN A 141 -9.08 -12.58 8.23
N GLN A 142 -9.97 -13.58 8.09
CA GLN A 142 -10.98 -13.56 7.05
C GLN A 142 -12.05 -12.49 7.32
N LYS A 143 -12.48 -12.36 8.57
CA LYS A 143 -13.39 -11.28 8.98
C LYS A 143 -12.79 -9.89 8.77
N MET A 144 -11.50 -9.73 9.11
CA MET A 144 -10.81 -8.47 8.84
C MET A 144 -10.75 -8.18 7.35
N TYR A 145 -10.43 -9.17 6.51
CA TYR A 145 -10.38 -9.00 5.07
C TYR A 145 -11.75 -8.62 4.48
N GLU A 146 -12.82 -9.28 4.88
CA GLU A 146 -14.18 -8.98 4.45
C GLU A 146 -14.59 -7.56 4.84
N ALA A 147 -14.32 -7.15 6.09
CA ALA A 147 -14.56 -5.79 6.57
C ALA A 147 -13.75 -4.73 5.79
N LEU A 148 -12.48 -5.03 5.47
CA LEU A 148 -11.67 -4.15 4.62
C LEU A 148 -12.29 -3.98 3.22
N CYS A 149 -12.74 -5.07 2.59
CA CYS A 149 -13.34 -5.03 1.27
C CYS A 149 -14.59 -4.14 1.26
N GLU A 150 -15.45 -4.28 2.27
CA GLU A 150 -16.66 -3.48 2.42
C GLU A 150 -16.34 -2.01 2.67
N ALA A 151 -15.48 -1.70 3.65
CA ALA A 151 -15.15 -0.33 4.02
C ALA A 151 -14.43 0.44 2.90
N TYR A 152 -13.41 -0.15 2.28
CA TYR A 152 -12.71 0.48 1.17
C TYR A 152 -13.58 0.61 -0.08
N GLY A 153 -14.44 -0.37 -0.36
CA GLY A 153 -15.38 -0.30 -1.47
C GLY A 153 -16.34 0.88 -1.32
N ALA A 154 -16.96 1.01 -0.14
CA ALA A 154 -17.88 2.12 0.16
C ALA A 154 -17.15 3.47 0.18
N ALA A 155 -15.98 3.57 0.81
CA ALA A 155 -15.19 4.80 0.89
C ALA A 155 -14.72 5.27 -0.50
N ALA A 156 -14.19 4.37 -1.34
CA ALA A 156 -13.75 4.71 -2.69
C ALA A 156 -14.92 5.17 -3.58
N ALA A 157 -16.08 4.53 -3.45
CA ALA A 157 -17.30 4.93 -4.14
C ALA A 157 -17.77 6.32 -3.71
N SER A 158 -17.73 6.67 -2.40
CA SER A 158 -18.17 7.97 -1.89
C SER A 158 -17.35 9.14 -2.45
N VAL A 159 -16.07 8.93 -2.75
CA VAL A 159 -15.18 9.94 -3.31
C VAL A 159 -14.88 9.75 -4.81
N ASN A 160 -15.51 8.76 -5.43
CA ASN A 160 -15.37 8.43 -6.85
C ASN A 160 -13.90 8.28 -7.29
N VAL A 161 -13.20 7.32 -6.68
CA VAL A 161 -11.81 6.96 -7.02
C VAL A 161 -11.66 5.45 -7.18
N PRO A 162 -10.77 4.98 -8.05
CA PRO A 162 -10.41 3.58 -8.15
C PRO A 162 -9.58 3.10 -6.95
N ILE A 163 -9.56 1.78 -6.75
CA ILE A 163 -8.84 1.11 -5.67
C ILE A 163 -7.58 0.44 -6.21
N ILE A 164 -6.46 0.58 -5.49
CA ILE A 164 -5.27 -0.25 -5.65
C ILE A 164 -5.48 -1.50 -4.79
N PRO A 165 -5.59 -2.71 -5.37
CA PRO A 165 -6.10 -3.89 -4.70
C PRO A 165 -5.03 -4.68 -3.93
N SER A 166 -4.13 -4.00 -3.21
CA SER A 166 -3.02 -4.68 -2.51
C SER A 166 -3.52 -5.75 -1.53
N GLY A 167 -4.58 -5.44 -0.77
CA GLY A 167 -5.15 -6.37 0.21
C GLY A 167 -5.74 -7.63 -0.43
N ASP A 168 -6.35 -7.50 -1.61
CA ASP A 168 -6.92 -8.65 -2.32
C ASP A 168 -5.86 -9.60 -2.82
N VAL A 169 -4.79 -9.05 -3.40
CA VAL A 169 -3.69 -9.88 -3.92
C VAL A 169 -2.91 -10.53 -2.79
N VAL A 170 -2.71 -9.82 -1.66
CA VAL A 170 -2.14 -10.43 -0.44
C VAL A 170 -2.98 -11.61 0.02
N GLN A 171 -4.31 -11.45 0.07
CA GLN A 171 -5.21 -12.53 0.49
C GLN A 171 -5.18 -13.70 -0.51
N LYS A 172 -5.11 -13.44 -1.82
CA LYS A 172 -4.95 -14.48 -2.85
C LYS A 172 -3.64 -15.26 -2.67
N VAL A 173 -2.50 -14.58 -2.50
CA VAL A 173 -1.19 -15.24 -2.36
C VAL A 173 -1.15 -16.13 -1.11
N ARG A 174 -1.82 -15.76 -0.02
CA ARG A 174 -1.94 -16.58 1.20
C ARG A 174 -2.62 -17.94 0.99
N THR A 175 -3.30 -18.13 -0.13
CA THR A 175 -3.96 -19.42 -0.47
C THR A 175 -3.13 -20.34 -1.34
N VAL A 176 -1.92 -19.91 -1.74
CA VAL A 176 -1.04 -20.63 -2.67
C VAL A 176 0.28 -20.98 -1.99
N ASP A 177 0.77 -22.23 -2.15
CA ASP A 177 2.11 -22.60 -1.69
C ASP A 177 3.18 -21.76 -2.43
N PRO A 178 4.24 -21.34 -1.75
CA PRO A 178 4.65 -21.67 -0.38
C PRO A 178 4.12 -20.70 0.70
N PHE A 179 3.10 -19.88 0.42
CA PHE A 179 2.62 -18.81 1.32
C PHE A 179 1.41 -19.20 2.19
N ILE A 180 1.04 -20.47 2.23
CA ILE A 180 -0.04 -20.95 3.11
C ILE A 180 0.50 -21.05 4.55
N TYR A 181 0.54 -19.92 5.25
CA TYR A 181 1.15 -19.80 6.58
C TYR A 181 0.60 -20.81 7.59
N GLN A 182 -0.70 -21.05 7.62
CA GLN A 182 -1.35 -22.01 8.51
C GLN A 182 -0.91 -23.46 8.30
N LYS A 183 -0.28 -23.79 7.16
CA LYS A 183 0.31 -25.08 6.85
C LYS A 183 1.84 -25.12 7.04
N GLY A 184 2.41 -24.10 7.69
CA GLY A 184 3.85 -23.96 7.90
C GLY A 184 4.59 -23.28 6.74
N GLY A 185 3.85 -22.62 5.84
CA GLY A 185 4.41 -21.83 4.75
C GLY A 185 4.97 -20.47 5.20
N ILE A 186 5.46 -19.71 4.24
CA ILE A 186 6.06 -18.39 4.47
C ILE A 186 4.97 -17.37 4.83
N SER A 187 5.11 -16.70 5.99
CA SER A 187 4.24 -15.57 6.31
C SER A 187 4.53 -14.40 5.40
N LEU A 188 3.47 -13.76 4.89
CA LEU A 188 3.58 -12.48 4.18
C LEU A 188 3.72 -11.28 5.13
N CYS A 189 3.66 -11.48 6.46
CA CYS A 189 3.89 -10.44 7.46
C CYS A 189 5.14 -10.72 8.29
N ARG A 190 5.90 -9.65 8.69
CA ARG A 190 7.11 -9.76 9.50
C ARG A 190 6.85 -9.73 11.02
N ASP A 191 5.73 -9.14 11.42
CA ASP A 191 5.34 -8.93 12.83
C ASP A 191 3.83 -9.15 13.05
N GLY A 192 3.20 -9.92 12.15
CA GLY A 192 1.78 -10.19 12.17
C GLY A 192 0.90 -9.13 11.48
N PHE A 193 1.44 -7.96 11.09
CA PHE A 193 0.63 -6.92 10.41
C PHE A 193 1.40 -6.10 9.36
N HIS A 194 2.66 -5.72 9.58
CA HIS A 194 3.48 -5.16 8.52
C HIS A 194 3.92 -6.25 7.56
N ILE A 195 3.93 -5.94 6.27
CA ILE A 195 4.26 -6.94 5.25
C ILE A 195 5.72 -7.40 5.34
N HIS A 196 6.02 -8.63 4.94
CA HIS A 196 7.36 -9.22 4.94
C HIS A 196 8.35 -8.38 4.11
N LEU A 197 9.57 -8.20 4.61
CA LEU A 197 10.55 -7.26 4.04
C LEU A 197 10.92 -7.54 2.57
N LEU A 198 10.98 -8.81 2.17
CA LEU A 198 11.27 -9.22 0.78
C LEU A 198 9.98 -9.51 0.01
N TYR A 199 9.37 -10.67 0.26
CA TYR A 199 8.22 -11.15 -0.51
C TYR A 199 7.00 -10.25 -0.40
N GLY A 200 6.68 -9.77 0.80
CA GLY A 200 5.53 -8.92 1.02
C GLY A 200 5.66 -7.54 0.38
N ARG A 201 6.80 -6.84 0.62
CA ARG A 201 7.09 -5.54 -0.01
C ARG A 201 7.13 -5.65 -1.53
N TYR A 202 7.72 -6.75 -2.05
CA TYR A 202 7.72 -7.01 -3.49
C TYR A 202 6.31 -7.19 -4.04
N LEU A 203 5.48 -8.01 -3.37
CA LEU A 203 4.10 -8.27 -3.77
C LEU A 203 3.30 -6.97 -3.89
N VAL A 204 3.27 -6.16 -2.83
CA VAL A 204 2.46 -4.94 -2.84
C VAL A 204 3.00 -3.89 -3.81
N ALA A 205 4.33 -3.78 -3.98
CA ALA A 205 4.94 -2.92 -4.98
C ALA A 205 4.63 -3.40 -6.42
N ALA A 206 4.59 -4.71 -6.66
CA ALA A 206 4.22 -5.30 -7.96
C ALA A 206 2.75 -5.01 -8.31
N VAL A 207 1.84 -5.05 -7.31
CA VAL A 207 0.43 -4.63 -7.50
C VAL A 207 0.36 -3.17 -7.94
N TRP A 208 1.09 -2.27 -7.27
CA TRP A 208 1.13 -0.86 -7.65
C TRP A 208 1.74 -0.67 -9.05
N TYR A 209 2.78 -1.41 -9.37
CA TYR A 209 3.43 -1.36 -10.70
C TYR A 209 2.48 -1.74 -11.83
N GLU A 210 1.74 -2.84 -11.71
CA GLU A 210 0.76 -3.24 -12.72
C GLU A 210 -0.44 -2.28 -12.77
N THR A 211 -0.99 -1.92 -11.60
CA THR A 211 -2.21 -1.11 -11.50
C THR A 211 -1.97 0.34 -11.94
N LEU A 212 -0.89 0.97 -11.49
CA LEU A 212 -0.65 2.40 -11.71
C LEU A 212 0.28 2.69 -12.89
N CYS A 213 1.28 1.84 -13.10
CA CYS A 213 2.29 2.08 -14.11
C CYS A 213 2.01 1.34 -15.43
N GLY A 214 0.97 0.48 -15.47
CA GLY A 214 0.67 -0.33 -16.66
C GLY A 214 1.83 -1.23 -17.06
N GLY A 215 2.56 -1.77 -16.08
CA GLY A 215 3.65 -2.70 -16.29
C GLY A 215 3.18 -4.14 -16.37
N ASN A 216 4.07 -5.05 -16.79
CA ASN A 216 3.88 -6.49 -16.71
C ASN A 216 4.92 -7.06 -15.75
N ILE A 217 4.48 -7.52 -14.58
CA ILE A 217 5.41 -8.02 -13.57
C ILE A 217 6.03 -9.36 -13.93
N LEU A 218 5.38 -10.16 -14.80
CA LEU A 218 5.93 -11.45 -15.26
C LEU A 218 7.25 -11.25 -16.01
N GLU A 219 7.37 -10.16 -16.78
CA GLU A 219 8.54 -9.83 -17.58
C GLU A 219 9.58 -9.01 -16.83
N ASN A 220 9.25 -8.55 -15.59
CA ASN A 220 10.11 -7.68 -14.82
C ASN A 220 11.28 -8.45 -14.19
N PRO A 221 12.56 -8.07 -14.43
CA PRO A 221 13.72 -8.80 -13.93
C PRO A 221 14.09 -8.48 -12.47
N PHE A 222 13.42 -7.52 -11.83
CA PHE A 222 13.79 -7.09 -10.47
C PHE A 222 13.63 -8.22 -9.45
N VAL A 223 14.63 -8.39 -8.61
CA VAL A 223 14.63 -9.31 -7.45
C VAL A 223 14.84 -8.48 -6.19
N PRO A 224 13.94 -8.59 -5.18
CA PRO A 224 14.04 -7.75 -4.00
C PRO A 224 15.25 -8.09 -3.13
N GLN A 225 15.90 -7.04 -2.61
CA GLN A 225 16.98 -7.11 -1.63
C GLN A 225 16.77 -6.02 -0.59
N THR A 226 17.23 -6.25 0.62
CA THR A 226 17.09 -5.26 1.69
C THR A 226 18.28 -5.31 2.66
N PRO A 227 18.79 -4.14 3.09
CA PRO A 227 19.86 -4.06 4.08
C PRO A 227 19.51 -4.68 5.43
N GLU A 228 18.24 -4.75 5.78
CA GLU A 228 17.74 -5.38 7.01
C GLU A 228 17.93 -6.90 7.03
N LEU A 229 18.09 -7.52 5.85
CA LEU A 229 18.30 -8.97 5.66
C LEU A 229 19.39 -9.20 4.60
N PRO A 230 20.65 -8.83 4.87
CA PRO A 230 21.71 -8.80 3.85
C PRO A 230 22.06 -10.18 3.29
N ASP A 231 21.89 -11.24 4.09
CA ASP A 231 22.23 -12.63 3.73
C ASP A 231 21.01 -13.43 3.21
N ALA A 232 19.83 -12.80 3.16
CA ALA A 232 18.62 -13.51 2.73
C ALA A 232 18.65 -13.73 1.21
N VAL A 233 18.41 -14.96 0.81
CA VAL A 233 18.28 -15.37 -0.59
C VAL A 233 16.80 -15.51 -0.91
N VAL A 234 16.38 -14.80 -1.96
CA VAL A 234 15.00 -14.91 -2.47
C VAL A 234 14.87 -16.20 -3.27
N ASP A 235 13.92 -17.06 -2.88
CA ASP A 235 13.57 -18.23 -3.65
C ASP A 235 12.87 -17.80 -4.96
N PRO A 236 13.44 -18.14 -6.13
CA PRO A 236 12.86 -17.76 -7.41
C PRO A 236 11.49 -18.40 -7.69
N GLU A 237 11.21 -19.60 -7.13
CA GLU A 237 9.91 -20.25 -7.29
C GLU A 237 8.83 -19.50 -6.48
N ALA A 238 9.13 -19.15 -5.23
CA ALA A 238 8.24 -18.33 -4.41
C ALA A 238 7.98 -16.93 -5.06
N LEU A 239 9.02 -16.33 -5.64
CA LEU A 239 8.87 -15.04 -6.34
C LEU A 239 8.00 -15.18 -7.61
N ALA A 240 8.14 -16.29 -8.35
CA ALA A 240 7.32 -16.58 -9.52
C ALA A 240 5.83 -16.74 -9.17
N VAL A 241 5.52 -17.39 -8.05
CA VAL A 241 4.14 -17.49 -7.52
C VAL A 241 3.55 -16.11 -7.26
N ILE A 242 4.30 -15.21 -6.61
CA ILE A 242 3.84 -13.83 -6.38
C ILE A 242 3.57 -13.12 -7.70
N LYS A 243 4.51 -13.16 -8.64
CA LYS A 243 4.35 -12.54 -9.96
C LYS A 243 3.09 -13.03 -10.68
N GLN A 244 2.86 -14.33 -10.67
CA GLN A 244 1.69 -14.93 -11.30
C GLN A 244 0.39 -14.45 -10.66
N CYS A 245 0.28 -14.50 -9.34
CA CYS A 245 -0.91 -14.06 -8.60
C CYS A 245 -1.22 -12.57 -8.84
N VAL A 246 -0.18 -11.72 -8.84
CA VAL A 246 -0.31 -10.28 -9.12
C VAL A 246 -0.84 -10.06 -10.53
N HIS A 247 -0.18 -10.68 -11.53
CA HIS A 247 -0.55 -10.49 -12.94
C HIS A 247 -1.96 -10.97 -13.24
N GLU A 248 -2.34 -12.16 -12.76
CA GLU A 248 -3.69 -12.69 -12.93
C GLU A 248 -4.75 -11.77 -12.36
N TYR A 249 -4.52 -11.27 -11.13
CA TYR A 249 -5.48 -10.38 -10.46
C TYR A 249 -5.60 -9.04 -11.18
N CYS A 250 -4.48 -8.37 -11.44
CA CYS A 250 -4.47 -7.02 -12.02
C CYS A 250 -4.90 -7.00 -13.51
N SER A 251 -4.70 -8.10 -14.25
CA SER A 251 -5.14 -8.22 -15.65
C SER A 251 -6.61 -8.62 -15.81
N GLY A 252 -7.34 -8.85 -14.71
CA GLY A 252 -8.72 -9.33 -14.75
C GLY A 252 -8.90 -10.77 -15.23
N LYS A 253 -7.83 -11.57 -15.20
CA LYS A 253 -7.83 -12.99 -15.59
C LYS A 253 -8.10 -13.95 -14.42
N CYS A 254 -8.57 -13.41 -13.27
CA CYS A 254 -9.06 -14.25 -12.18
C CYS A 254 -10.43 -14.80 -12.58
N GLU A 255 -10.50 -16.11 -12.84
CA GLU A 255 -11.74 -16.88 -12.91
C GLU A 255 -12.29 -17.15 -11.51
#